data_9bb4393fc2904492055b03b4044d518f
#
_entry.id   9bb4393fc2904492055b03b4044d518f
#
_cell.length_a   1.000
_cell.length_b   1.000
_cell.length_c   1.000
_cell.angle_alpha   90.00
_cell.angle_beta   90.00
_cell.angle_gamma   90.00
#
_symmetry.space_group_name_H-M   'P 1'
#
loop_
_entity.id
_entity.type
_entity.pdbx_description
1 polymer ?
#
loop_
_entity_poly.entity_id
_entity_poly.type
_entity_poly.pdbx_seq_one_letter_code
_entity_poly.pdbx_strand_id
1 'polypeptide(L)'
;MKFPLTYLNEKFTRFCQWKNLELNIQLTMNDFSVHRIIGRGGFGEVYGCRKADTGKMYAMKCLDKKRIKMKQGEMLALNERNMLQAVSTGIDCPFIVCMTYAFHTPDKLCFILDLMNGGDLHYHLSQHGIFSEDEMKFYAAEVILGLEHMHKRCIVYRDLKPANILLDENGHIRISDLGLACDFSRKKPHASVGTHGYMAPEVLSKGTSYDSSADWFSFGCMLYKLLKGHSPFRQHKTKDKHEIDKMTLTMNVELPESFSVELRNLLELLLQRDVPKRLGCMGNGADEVKMHNFFCGIDWHQVYIQKYIPPLVPPRGEVNAADAFDIGSFDEEDTKGIKLNETDQDLYKMFSLTISERWQQEVSETVFETVNSETDRIEQKRKAKQKQHFDTDEKESDCILHGYIKKLGGSFASVWQTKYAKLYPNRLELHSESGNNKPELIFMDQVEDMSSDFILHKNENCIQIRINDGSRDGRIILTNSDEIGLKEWSSSLRSAHKISQDLLGSMAKKAGKIYGSERDGNKAMYIIGGNSSTKTSNGSN
;
A
#
# COMPACT_ATOMS: atom_id res chain seq x y z
N MET A 1 -0.24 4.81 -23.86
CA MET A 1 0.70 3.74 -23.46
C MET A 1 1.00 3.91 -21.98
N LYS A 2 0.70 2.90 -21.14
CA LYS A 2 0.88 2.97 -19.69
C LYS A 2 1.92 1.94 -19.26
N PHE A 3 3.01 2.38 -18.63
CA PHE A 3 3.93 1.45 -17.99
C PHE A 3 3.26 0.89 -16.73
N PRO A 4 3.42 -0.41 -16.43
CA PRO A 4 2.96 -0.94 -15.15
C PRO A 4 3.67 -0.25 -13.99
N LEU A 5 2.92 0.13 -12.96
CA LEU A 5 3.47 0.79 -11.77
C LEU A 5 4.53 -0.09 -11.07
N THR A 6 4.31 -1.42 -11.06
CA THR A 6 5.27 -2.41 -10.53
C THR A 6 6.64 -2.33 -11.19
N TYR A 7 6.68 -2.11 -12.51
CA TYR A 7 7.92 -1.95 -13.25
C TYR A 7 8.70 -0.70 -12.83
N LEU A 8 7.99 0.42 -12.67
CA LEU A 8 8.59 1.68 -12.21
C LEU A 8 9.11 1.58 -10.78
N ASN A 9 8.34 0.96 -9.89
CA ASN A 9 8.74 0.71 -8.51
C ASN A 9 10.03 -0.11 -8.44
N GLU A 10 10.15 -1.19 -9.22
CA GLU A 10 11.35 -2.03 -9.24
C GLU A 10 12.59 -1.24 -9.72
N LYS A 11 12.45 -0.46 -10.79
CA LYS A 11 13.56 0.36 -11.33
C LYS A 11 13.98 1.47 -10.38
N PHE A 12 13.01 2.13 -9.75
CA PHE A 12 13.29 3.19 -8.79
C PHE A 12 13.88 2.66 -7.49
N THR A 13 13.44 1.49 -7.02
CA THR A 13 14.02 0.80 -5.86
C THR A 13 15.50 0.47 -6.11
N ARG A 14 15.84 -0.06 -7.28
CA ARG A 14 17.25 -0.31 -7.68
C ARG A 14 18.07 0.97 -7.71
N PHE A 15 17.51 2.08 -8.19
CA PHE A 15 18.17 3.39 -8.19
C PHE A 15 18.48 3.88 -6.76
N CYS A 16 17.51 3.80 -5.86
CA CYS A 16 17.69 4.22 -4.47
C CYS A 16 18.69 3.33 -3.71
N GLN A 17 18.66 2.01 -3.93
CA GLN A 17 19.61 1.06 -3.35
C GLN A 17 21.04 1.31 -3.84
N TRP A 18 21.21 1.63 -5.13
CA TRP A 18 22.54 1.91 -5.70
C TRP A 18 23.18 3.19 -5.14
N LYS A 19 22.36 4.20 -4.83
CA LYS A 19 22.90 5.49 -4.32
C LYS A 19 23.22 5.47 -2.83
N ASN A 20 22.86 4.42 -2.07
CA ASN A 20 22.97 4.42 -0.61
C ASN A 20 22.44 5.75 -0.02
N LEU A 21 21.31 6.23 -0.58
CA LEU A 21 20.70 7.48 -0.17
C LEU A 21 20.18 7.28 1.26
N GLU A 22 21.00 7.65 2.23
CA GLU A 22 20.48 8.07 3.53
C GLU A 22 19.55 9.25 3.24
N LEU A 23 18.24 8.96 3.27
CA LEU A 23 17.21 9.95 2.98
C LEU A 23 17.12 10.93 4.16
N ASN A 24 18.05 11.87 4.20
CA ASN A 24 18.00 13.01 5.10
C ASN A 24 17.02 14.07 4.54
N ILE A 25 15.80 13.64 4.23
CA ILE A 25 14.72 14.54 3.82
C ILE A 25 14.22 15.24 5.09
N GLN A 26 14.64 16.46 5.30
CA GLN A 26 14.10 17.31 6.36
C GLN A 26 12.80 17.95 5.88
N LEU A 27 11.67 17.33 6.24
CA LEU A 27 10.35 17.88 5.97
C LEU A 27 9.95 18.88 7.05
N THR A 28 9.20 19.88 6.63
CA THR A 28 8.63 20.93 7.47
C THR A 28 7.14 21.12 7.16
N MET A 29 6.45 21.95 7.92
CA MET A 29 5.07 22.31 7.63
C MET A 29 4.89 22.96 6.26
N ASN A 30 5.93 23.65 5.74
CA ASN A 30 5.88 24.35 4.44
C ASN A 30 5.84 23.39 3.24
N ASP A 31 6.23 22.13 3.45
CA ASP A 31 6.17 21.09 2.41
C ASP A 31 4.75 20.55 2.20
N PHE A 32 3.78 21.03 3.00
CA PHE A 32 2.40 20.58 2.96
C PHE A 32 1.42 21.75 2.91
N SER A 33 0.46 21.68 2.00
CA SER A 33 -0.73 22.52 2.03
C SER A 33 -1.78 21.85 2.93
N VAL A 34 -2.01 22.44 4.10
CA VAL A 34 -2.96 21.92 5.09
C VAL A 34 -4.37 22.37 4.72
N HIS A 35 -5.31 21.44 4.68
CA HIS A 35 -6.71 21.67 4.38
C HIS A 35 -7.56 21.69 5.67
N ARG A 36 -8.72 21.02 5.64
CA ARG A 36 -9.63 20.97 6.79
C ARG A 36 -9.20 19.94 7.84
N ILE A 37 -9.71 20.12 9.05
CA ILE A 37 -9.64 19.11 10.11
C ILE A 37 -10.55 17.95 9.70
N ILE A 38 -10.03 16.72 9.83
CA ILE A 38 -10.75 15.47 9.55
C ILE A 38 -10.90 14.59 10.78
N GLY A 39 -10.27 14.96 11.90
CA GLY A 39 -10.39 14.24 13.17
C GLY A 39 -9.71 14.97 14.31
N ARG A 40 -10.07 14.61 15.54
CA ARG A 40 -9.45 15.10 16.78
C ARG A 40 -9.22 13.95 17.74
N GLY A 41 -8.09 13.99 18.43
CA GLY A 41 -7.72 13.02 19.46
C GLY A 41 -7.32 13.69 20.75
N GLY A 42 -6.98 12.91 21.78
CA GLY A 42 -6.65 13.43 23.12
C GLY A 42 -5.46 14.38 23.19
N PHE A 43 -4.54 14.34 22.22
CA PHE A 43 -3.32 15.14 22.19
C PHE A 43 -3.27 16.14 21.03
N GLY A 44 -4.16 16.04 20.03
CA GLY A 44 -4.07 16.90 18.86
C GLY A 44 -5.13 16.63 17.80
N GLU A 45 -4.88 17.11 16.62
CA GLU A 45 -5.81 17.15 15.51
C GLU A 45 -5.25 16.43 14.30
N VAL A 46 -6.15 15.92 13.45
CA VAL A 46 -5.82 15.31 12.17
C VAL A 46 -6.38 16.19 11.05
N TYR A 47 -5.53 16.52 10.10
CA TYR A 47 -5.87 17.36 8.94
C TYR A 47 -5.73 16.56 7.65
N GLY A 48 -6.59 16.82 6.68
CA GLY A 48 -6.27 16.52 5.30
C GLY A 48 -5.18 17.48 4.81
N CYS A 49 -4.16 16.98 4.14
CA CYS A 49 -3.10 17.81 3.58
C CYS A 49 -2.63 17.29 2.22
N ARG A 50 -2.00 18.19 1.45
CA ARG A 50 -1.42 17.87 0.15
C ARG A 50 0.07 18.17 0.19
N LYS A 51 0.90 17.21 -0.18
CA LYS A 51 2.34 17.41 -0.30
C LYS A 51 2.65 18.26 -1.51
N ALA A 52 3.50 19.29 -1.35
CA ALA A 52 3.67 20.34 -2.36
C ALA A 52 4.37 19.86 -3.64
N ASP A 53 5.38 19.01 -3.51
CA ASP A 53 6.22 18.53 -4.62
C ASP A 53 5.55 17.43 -5.46
N THR A 54 4.82 16.50 -4.81
CA THR A 54 4.18 15.36 -5.47
C THR A 54 2.70 15.59 -5.75
N GLY A 55 2.07 16.47 -5.00
CA GLY A 55 0.63 16.66 -5.03
C GLY A 55 -0.16 15.54 -4.35
N LYS A 56 0.51 14.53 -3.74
CA LYS A 56 -0.15 13.42 -3.06
C LYS A 56 -0.89 13.90 -1.82
N MET A 57 -2.09 13.34 -1.62
CA MET A 57 -2.93 13.65 -0.48
C MET A 57 -2.62 12.72 0.69
N TYR A 58 -2.58 13.28 1.90
CA TYR A 58 -2.28 12.60 3.14
C TYR A 58 -3.18 13.06 4.29
N ALA A 59 -3.24 12.28 5.34
CA ALA A 59 -3.70 12.70 6.64
C ALA A 59 -2.49 13.13 7.49
N MET A 60 -2.51 14.37 7.99
CA MET A 60 -1.49 14.88 8.90
C MET A 60 -2.02 14.87 10.32
N LYS A 61 -1.56 13.93 11.14
CA LYS A 61 -1.87 13.88 12.59
C LYS A 61 -0.85 14.74 13.33
N CYS A 62 -1.32 15.83 13.94
CA CYS A 62 -0.50 16.79 14.68
C CYS A 62 -0.79 16.66 16.17
N LEU A 63 0.21 16.28 16.97
CA LEU A 63 0.12 16.22 18.42
C LEU A 63 0.78 17.48 19.01
N ASP A 64 0.08 18.17 19.91
CA ASP A 64 0.59 19.35 20.60
C ASP A 64 1.53 18.95 21.75
N LYS A 65 2.78 19.41 21.71
CA LYS A 65 3.83 19.06 22.70
C LYS A 65 3.48 19.54 24.12
N LYS A 66 2.78 20.68 24.26
CA LYS A 66 2.34 21.17 25.58
C LYS A 66 1.29 20.25 26.16
N ARG A 67 0.32 19.79 25.35
CA ARG A 67 -0.71 18.80 25.77
C ARG A 67 -0.08 17.46 26.12
N ILE A 68 0.89 17.01 25.34
CA ILE A 68 1.65 15.79 25.63
C ILE A 68 2.31 15.93 27.00
N LYS A 69 3.05 17.03 27.24
CA LYS A 69 3.72 17.31 28.52
C LYS A 69 2.72 17.37 29.69
N MET A 70 1.62 18.10 29.53
CA MET A 70 0.58 18.20 30.54
C MET A 70 0.01 16.84 30.96
N LYS A 71 -0.18 15.94 30.00
CA LYS A 71 -0.76 14.61 30.23
C LYS A 71 0.31 13.53 30.46
N GLN A 72 1.59 13.90 30.53
CA GLN A 72 2.72 12.96 30.68
C GLN A 72 2.71 11.87 29.58
N GLY A 73 2.40 12.28 28.34
CA GLY A 73 2.17 11.40 27.19
C GLY A 73 3.36 11.23 26.27
N GLU A 74 4.56 11.68 26.66
CA GLU A 74 5.76 11.69 25.81
C GLU A 74 6.11 10.29 25.28
N MET A 75 6.11 9.31 26.20
CA MET A 75 6.38 7.91 25.85
C MET A 75 5.30 7.31 24.95
N LEU A 76 4.03 7.73 25.10
CA LEU A 76 2.94 7.27 24.22
C LEU A 76 3.14 7.79 22.81
N ALA A 77 3.47 9.06 22.63
CA ALA A 77 3.71 9.67 21.33
C ALA A 77 4.93 9.05 20.61
N LEU A 78 6.02 8.80 21.34
CA LEU A 78 7.21 8.14 20.79
C LEU A 78 6.93 6.67 20.46
N ASN A 79 6.16 5.97 21.31
CA ASN A 79 5.74 4.60 21.04
C ASN A 79 4.87 4.52 19.79
N GLU A 80 3.90 5.41 19.61
CA GLU A 80 3.06 5.46 18.40
C GLU A 80 3.92 5.62 17.14
N ARG A 81 4.91 6.52 17.17
CA ARG A 81 5.87 6.70 16.07
C ARG A 81 6.61 5.40 15.75
N ASN A 82 7.06 4.67 16.77
CA ASN A 82 7.80 3.42 16.57
C ASN A 82 6.89 2.30 16.03
N MET A 83 5.65 2.21 16.50
CA MET A 83 4.69 1.23 16.00
C MET A 83 4.30 1.52 14.54
N LEU A 84 4.04 2.80 14.21
CA LEU A 84 3.79 3.23 12.84
C LEU A 84 4.98 2.91 11.92
N GLN A 85 6.21 3.15 12.37
CA GLN A 85 7.41 2.76 11.63
C GLN A 85 7.45 1.25 11.38
N ALA A 86 7.24 0.45 12.41
CA ALA A 86 7.32 -1.00 12.33
C ALA A 86 6.29 -1.62 11.37
N VAL A 87 5.06 -1.11 11.33
CA VAL A 87 4.02 -1.60 10.41
C VAL A 87 4.16 -1.05 8.99
N SER A 88 4.85 0.09 8.81
CA SER A 88 4.98 0.77 7.52
C SER A 88 6.24 0.39 6.76
N THR A 89 7.15 -0.38 7.37
CA THR A 89 8.43 -0.78 6.78
C THR A 89 8.34 -2.20 6.21
N GLY A 90 8.99 -2.44 5.06
CA GLY A 90 9.05 -3.74 4.41
C GLY A 90 7.81 -4.03 3.55
N ILE A 91 7.25 -5.23 3.67
CA ILE A 91 6.08 -5.65 2.89
C ILE A 91 4.88 -4.80 3.29
N ASP A 92 4.26 -4.15 2.31
CA ASP A 92 3.08 -3.32 2.51
C ASP A 92 1.87 -4.16 2.92
N CYS A 93 1.05 -3.60 3.80
CA CYS A 93 -0.24 -4.19 4.18
C CYS A 93 -1.35 -3.20 3.84
N PRO A 94 -2.24 -3.54 2.91
CA PRO A 94 -3.29 -2.61 2.49
C PRO A 94 -4.36 -2.35 3.57
N PHE A 95 -4.32 -3.08 4.69
CA PHE A 95 -5.35 -3.04 5.74
C PHE A 95 -4.89 -2.37 7.05
N ILE A 96 -3.80 -1.60 7.00
CA ILE A 96 -3.33 -0.77 8.11
C ILE A 96 -3.03 0.64 7.58
N VAL A 97 -3.40 1.66 8.34
CA VAL A 97 -2.98 3.04 8.06
C VAL A 97 -1.49 3.13 8.31
N CYS A 98 -0.74 3.36 7.23
CA CYS A 98 0.71 3.45 7.27
C CYS A 98 1.19 4.90 7.31
N MET A 99 2.39 5.07 7.85
CA MET A 99 3.10 6.35 7.88
C MET A 99 4.12 6.41 6.76
N THR A 100 4.17 7.53 6.04
CA THR A 100 5.24 7.79 5.06
C THR A 100 6.33 8.67 5.66
N TYR A 101 5.93 9.69 6.44
CA TYR A 101 6.84 10.64 7.06
C TYR A 101 6.44 10.95 8.49
N ALA A 102 7.42 11.30 9.31
CA ALA A 102 7.24 11.98 10.58
C ALA A 102 8.22 13.15 10.69
N PHE A 103 7.79 14.25 11.25
CA PHE A 103 8.65 15.38 11.56
C PHE A 103 8.10 16.15 12.77
N HIS A 104 8.92 17.02 13.36
CA HIS A 104 8.44 17.85 14.46
C HIS A 104 8.77 19.32 14.23
N THR A 105 7.95 20.16 14.82
CA THR A 105 8.15 21.61 14.95
C THR A 105 8.48 21.96 16.41
N PRO A 106 8.77 23.20 16.75
CA PRO A 106 8.91 23.60 18.16
C PRO A 106 7.70 23.22 19.02
N ASP A 107 6.47 23.25 18.45
CA ASP A 107 5.22 23.05 19.19
C ASP A 107 4.50 21.72 18.93
N LYS A 108 4.78 21.05 17.81
CA LYS A 108 4.00 19.89 17.36
C LYS A 108 4.88 18.70 16.97
N LEU A 109 4.32 17.50 17.13
CA LEU A 109 4.77 16.27 16.48
C LEU A 109 3.81 15.96 15.35
N CYS A 110 4.32 15.74 14.13
CA CYS A 110 3.51 15.54 12.93
C CYS A 110 3.77 14.16 12.32
N PHE A 111 2.72 13.38 12.13
CA PHE A 111 2.73 12.13 11.37
C PHE A 111 2.02 12.34 10.04
N ILE A 112 2.63 11.92 8.96
CA ILE A 112 2.05 11.95 7.61
C ILE A 112 1.61 10.53 7.26
N LEU A 113 0.30 10.32 7.26
CA LEU A 113 -0.37 9.03 7.20
C LEU A 113 -1.20 8.90 5.91
N ASP A 114 -1.55 7.67 5.56
CA ASP A 114 -2.52 7.42 4.49
C ASP A 114 -3.84 8.15 4.78
N LEU A 115 -4.38 8.82 3.76
CA LEU A 115 -5.66 9.51 3.86
C LEU A 115 -6.80 8.52 3.65
N MET A 116 -7.71 8.46 4.63
CA MET A 116 -8.92 7.64 4.58
C MET A 116 -10.14 8.54 4.51
N ASN A 117 -10.84 8.50 3.37
CA ASN A 117 -11.94 9.44 3.08
C ASN A 117 -13.33 8.85 3.35
N GLY A 118 -13.43 7.56 3.63
CA GLY A 118 -14.70 6.85 3.73
C GLY A 118 -15.34 6.82 5.12
N GLY A 119 -14.76 7.52 6.12
CA GLY A 119 -15.24 7.43 7.50
C GLY A 119 -14.84 6.12 8.19
N ASP A 120 -15.40 5.84 9.36
CA ASP A 120 -15.14 4.63 10.14
C ASP A 120 -16.35 3.69 10.21
N LEU A 121 -16.13 2.43 10.57
CA LEU A 121 -17.22 1.45 10.67
C LEU A 121 -18.25 1.77 11.78
N HIS A 122 -17.89 2.57 12.77
CA HIS A 122 -18.86 3.00 13.80
C HIS A 122 -19.83 4.03 13.22
N TYR A 123 -19.33 4.98 12.43
CA TYR A 123 -20.15 5.92 11.67
C TYR A 123 -21.11 5.17 10.75
N HIS A 124 -20.59 4.25 9.93
CA HIS A 124 -21.42 3.47 9.01
C HIS A 124 -22.46 2.62 9.75
N LEU A 125 -22.09 2.01 10.87
CA LEU A 125 -23.05 1.29 11.72
C LEU A 125 -24.18 2.21 12.23
N SER A 126 -23.90 3.47 12.51
CA SER A 126 -24.91 4.45 12.96
C SER A 126 -25.83 4.90 11.84
N GLN A 127 -25.34 4.96 10.59
CA GLN A 127 -26.10 5.39 9.41
C GLN A 127 -26.90 4.26 8.76
N HIS A 128 -26.28 3.08 8.58
CA HIS A 128 -26.88 1.92 7.90
C HIS A 128 -27.66 1.01 8.85
N GLY A 129 -27.46 1.14 10.17
CA GLY A 129 -27.91 0.14 11.12
C GLY A 129 -26.92 -1.04 11.20
N ILE A 130 -27.44 -2.23 11.53
CA ILE A 130 -26.63 -3.44 11.68
C ILE A 130 -26.23 -4.00 10.33
N PHE A 131 -25.03 -4.59 10.25
CA PHE A 131 -24.54 -5.29 9.07
C PHE A 131 -25.15 -6.70 8.98
N SER A 132 -25.31 -7.20 7.76
CA SER A 132 -25.55 -8.63 7.50
C SER A 132 -24.30 -9.47 7.80
N GLU A 133 -24.45 -10.78 7.89
CA GLU A 133 -23.30 -11.69 8.09
C GLU A 133 -22.30 -11.61 6.93
N ASP A 134 -22.76 -11.47 5.69
CA ASP A 134 -21.89 -11.38 4.51
C ASP A 134 -21.11 -10.08 4.47
N GLU A 135 -21.76 -8.94 4.76
CA GLU A 135 -21.08 -7.65 4.86
C GLU A 135 -20.03 -7.64 5.99
N MET A 136 -20.40 -8.16 7.16
CA MET A 136 -19.49 -8.29 8.29
C MET A 136 -18.32 -9.22 7.94
N LYS A 137 -18.59 -10.35 7.26
CA LYS A 137 -17.57 -11.33 6.83
C LYS A 137 -16.53 -10.70 5.90
N PHE A 138 -16.95 -9.83 4.99
CA PHE A 138 -16.04 -9.07 4.12
C PHE A 138 -15.05 -8.24 4.94
N TYR A 139 -15.57 -7.38 5.82
CA TYR A 139 -14.72 -6.53 6.66
C TYR A 139 -13.88 -7.34 7.65
N ALA A 140 -14.44 -8.42 8.19
CA ALA A 140 -13.71 -9.33 9.07
C ALA A 140 -12.47 -9.93 8.38
N ALA A 141 -12.59 -10.33 7.11
CA ALA A 141 -11.48 -10.89 6.36
C ALA A 141 -10.33 -9.89 6.19
N GLU A 142 -10.64 -8.64 5.87
CA GLU A 142 -9.63 -7.58 5.74
C GLU A 142 -8.97 -7.25 7.09
N VAL A 143 -9.75 -7.18 8.19
CA VAL A 143 -9.23 -6.96 9.55
C VAL A 143 -8.30 -8.09 9.98
N ILE A 144 -8.64 -9.37 9.68
CA ILE A 144 -7.78 -10.51 9.98
C ILE A 144 -6.39 -10.34 9.34
N LEU A 145 -6.32 -9.92 8.08
CA LEU A 145 -5.04 -9.68 7.40
C LEU A 145 -4.25 -8.51 8.00
N GLY A 146 -4.94 -7.46 8.44
CA GLY A 146 -4.31 -6.35 9.16
C GLY A 146 -3.73 -6.78 10.52
N LEU A 147 -4.50 -7.54 11.31
CA LEU A 147 -4.03 -8.11 12.59
C LEU A 147 -2.87 -9.08 12.38
N GLU A 148 -2.97 -9.97 11.39
CA GLU A 148 -1.90 -10.90 11.04
C GLU A 148 -0.58 -10.18 10.75
N HIS A 149 -0.63 -9.08 10.00
CA HIS A 149 0.54 -8.27 9.68
C HIS A 149 1.21 -7.69 10.94
N MET A 150 0.41 -7.19 11.89
CA MET A 150 0.92 -6.69 13.17
C MET A 150 1.48 -7.82 14.04
N HIS A 151 0.73 -8.92 14.20
CA HIS A 151 1.11 -10.03 15.06
C HIS A 151 2.39 -10.73 14.59
N LYS A 152 2.59 -10.88 13.27
CA LYS A 152 3.86 -11.38 12.69
C LYS A 152 5.07 -10.49 13.01
N ARG A 153 4.83 -9.22 13.35
CA ARG A 153 5.85 -8.25 13.81
C ARG A 153 5.92 -8.14 15.32
N CYS A 154 5.29 -9.06 16.04
CA CYS A 154 5.16 -9.03 17.50
C CYS A 154 4.53 -7.74 18.03
N ILE A 155 3.60 -7.15 17.31
CA ILE A 155 2.84 -5.97 17.73
C ILE A 155 1.43 -6.41 18.11
N VAL A 156 1.01 -6.11 19.34
CA VAL A 156 -0.38 -6.21 19.79
C VAL A 156 -1.04 -4.84 19.68
N TYR A 157 -2.21 -4.80 19.08
CA TYR A 157 -2.90 -3.54 18.74
C TYR A 157 -3.64 -2.91 19.92
N ARG A 158 -4.39 -3.68 20.72
CA ARG A 158 -5.04 -3.33 22.00
C ARG A 158 -6.25 -2.41 21.95
N ASP A 159 -6.62 -1.84 20.81
CA ASP A 159 -7.80 -0.94 20.70
C ASP A 159 -8.68 -1.25 19.49
N LEU A 160 -8.88 -2.53 19.19
CA LEU A 160 -9.72 -2.95 18.09
C LEU A 160 -11.20 -2.69 18.38
N LYS A 161 -11.80 -1.81 17.59
CA LYS A 161 -13.20 -1.39 17.66
C LYS A 161 -13.62 -0.76 16.33
N PRO A 162 -14.93 -0.68 16.00
CA PRO A 162 -15.40 -0.13 14.73
C PRO A 162 -14.92 1.31 14.44
N ALA A 163 -14.77 2.16 15.46
CA ALA A 163 -14.31 3.54 15.30
C ALA A 163 -12.84 3.66 14.84
N ASN A 164 -12.04 2.61 14.99
CA ASN A 164 -10.64 2.57 14.55
C ASN A 164 -10.46 1.83 13.22
N ILE A 165 -11.54 1.41 12.58
CA ILE A 165 -11.53 0.76 11.27
C ILE A 165 -12.06 1.78 10.26
N LEU A 166 -11.14 2.39 9.51
CA LEU A 166 -11.45 3.44 8.55
C LEU A 166 -11.66 2.83 7.15
N LEU A 167 -12.55 3.43 6.37
CA LEU A 167 -12.77 3.06 4.97
C LEU A 167 -12.01 4.01 4.03
N ASP A 168 -11.47 3.46 2.95
CA ASP A 168 -10.97 4.24 1.83
C ASP A 168 -12.13 4.68 0.90
N GLU A 169 -11.80 5.39 -0.17
CA GLU A 169 -12.77 5.86 -1.16
C GLU A 169 -13.46 4.73 -1.95
N ASN A 170 -12.91 3.52 -1.92
CA ASN A 170 -13.44 2.35 -2.60
C ASN A 170 -14.26 1.44 -1.65
N GLY A 171 -14.19 1.69 -0.35
CA GLY A 171 -14.89 0.92 0.68
C GLY A 171 -14.06 -0.20 1.33
N HIS A 172 -12.76 -0.29 1.03
CA HIS A 172 -11.82 -1.18 1.73
C HIS A 172 -11.38 -0.57 3.05
N ILE A 173 -11.05 -1.42 4.05
CA ILE A 173 -10.71 -0.94 5.38
C ILE A 173 -9.20 -0.75 5.58
N ARG A 174 -8.87 0.13 6.54
CA ARG A 174 -7.57 0.14 7.20
C ARG A 174 -7.74 0.32 8.71
N ILE A 175 -6.98 -0.47 9.47
CA ILE A 175 -6.87 -0.32 10.92
C ILE A 175 -6.05 0.93 11.21
N SER A 176 -6.59 1.85 12.01
CA SER A 176 -5.99 3.14 12.33
C SER A 176 -5.59 3.24 13.80
N ASP A 177 -4.96 4.35 14.19
CA ASP A 177 -4.60 4.73 15.56
C ASP A 177 -3.80 3.67 16.35
N LEU A 178 -2.49 3.63 16.10
CA LEU A 178 -1.55 2.76 16.80
C LEU A 178 -1.05 3.33 18.15
N GLY A 179 -1.69 4.37 18.68
CA GLY A 179 -1.29 5.02 19.94
C GLY A 179 -1.24 4.08 21.15
N LEU A 180 -2.08 3.04 21.16
CA LEU A 180 -2.08 2.01 22.20
C LEU A 180 -1.35 0.72 21.79
N ALA A 181 -0.87 0.57 20.56
CA ALA A 181 -0.14 -0.62 20.11
C ALA A 181 1.18 -0.81 20.87
N CYS A 182 1.65 -2.03 21.00
CA CYS A 182 2.84 -2.36 21.78
C CYS A 182 3.60 -3.53 21.17
N ASP A 183 4.92 -3.40 21.07
CA ASP A 183 5.83 -4.50 20.76
C ASP A 183 5.97 -5.44 21.96
N PHE A 184 5.63 -6.71 21.79
CA PHE A 184 5.74 -7.76 22.80
C PHE A 184 6.90 -8.75 22.55
N SER A 185 7.77 -8.47 21.58
CA SER A 185 8.87 -9.36 21.20
C SER A 185 9.88 -9.61 22.35
N ARG A 186 10.12 -8.57 23.16
CA ARG A 186 11.06 -8.62 24.29
C ARG A 186 10.36 -8.81 25.62
N LYS A 187 9.23 -8.16 25.82
CA LYS A 187 8.49 -8.17 27.09
C LYS A 187 6.99 -8.04 26.83
N LYS A 188 6.22 -9.00 27.32
CA LYS A 188 4.77 -8.93 27.26
C LYS A 188 4.23 -7.74 28.08
N PRO A 189 3.26 -6.97 27.54
CA PRO A 189 2.63 -5.87 28.27
C PRO A 189 1.78 -6.37 29.44
N HIS A 190 1.59 -5.51 30.45
CA HIS A 190 0.75 -5.73 31.63
C HIS A 190 -0.25 -4.60 31.84
N ALA A 191 -0.15 -3.52 31.06
CA ALA A 191 -0.99 -2.34 31.23
C ALA A 191 -2.43 -2.64 30.81
N SER A 192 -3.40 -2.31 31.67
CA SER A 192 -4.82 -2.37 31.33
C SER A 192 -5.18 -1.11 30.52
N VAL A 193 -5.06 -1.23 29.19
CA VAL A 193 -5.32 -0.16 28.23
C VAL A 193 -6.22 -0.67 27.11
N GLY A 194 -7.04 0.23 26.57
CA GLY A 194 -7.99 -0.08 25.51
C GLY A 194 -9.36 0.52 25.78
N THR A 195 -10.34 0.11 25.02
CA THR A 195 -11.73 0.57 25.12
C THR A 195 -12.58 -0.44 25.90
N HIS A 196 -13.24 0.01 26.98
CA HIS A 196 -14.14 -0.83 27.77
C HIS A 196 -15.23 -1.48 26.91
N GLY A 197 -15.45 -2.77 27.11
CA GLY A 197 -16.37 -3.59 26.32
C GLY A 197 -15.74 -4.25 25.07
N TYR A 198 -14.43 -3.98 24.81
CA TYR A 198 -13.61 -4.66 23.81
C TYR A 198 -12.35 -5.27 24.40
N MET A 199 -11.88 -4.77 25.57
CA MET A 199 -10.70 -5.30 26.24
C MET A 199 -10.91 -6.76 26.65
N ALA A 200 -9.90 -7.58 26.39
CA ALA A 200 -9.91 -8.99 26.77
C ALA A 200 -9.79 -9.17 28.31
N PRO A 201 -10.29 -10.29 28.86
CA PRO A 201 -10.23 -10.56 30.30
C PRO A 201 -8.83 -10.48 30.90
N GLU A 202 -7.81 -10.99 30.19
CA GLU A 202 -6.41 -10.92 30.62
C GLU A 202 -5.85 -9.50 30.64
N VAL A 203 -6.37 -8.58 29.82
CA VAL A 203 -6.02 -7.15 29.84
C VAL A 203 -6.64 -6.44 31.06
N LEU A 204 -7.84 -6.85 31.44
CA LEU A 204 -8.53 -6.33 32.62
C LEU A 204 -7.97 -6.88 33.94
N SER A 205 -7.36 -8.05 33.91
CA SER A 205 -6.80 -8.72 35.09
C SER A 205 -5.46 -8.09 35.46
N LYS A 206 -5.45 -7.35 36.58
CA LYS A 206 -4.25 -6.64 37.07
C LYS A 206 -3.07 -7.61 37.25
N GLY A 207 -1.92 -7.24 36.72
CA GLY A 207 -0.66 -7.98 36.84
C GLY A 207 -0.52 -9.16 35.89
N THR A 208 -1.52 -9.47 35.09
CA THR A 208 -1.44 -10.51 34.04
C THR A 208 -0.72 -9.98 32.82
N SER A 209 0.25 -10.73 32.32
CA SER A 209 0.90 -10.43 31.02
C SER A 209 0.06 -10.99 29.89
N TYR A 210 0.02 -10.27 28.77
CA TYR A 210 -0.72 -10.68 27.57
C TYR A 210 0.09 -10.41 26.28
N ASP A 211 -0.41 -10.89 25.18
CA ASP A 211 0.17 -10.73 23.85
C ASP A 211 -0.94 -10.47 22.79
N SER A 212 -0.70 -10.86 21.56
CA SER A 212 -1.65 -10.73 20.45
C SER A 212 -3.00 -11.44 20.69
N SER A 213 -3.08 -12.36 21.67
CA SER A 213 -4.33 -13.03 22.06
C SER A 213 -5.46 -12.05 22.42
N ALA A 214 -5.10 -10.90 23.00
CA ALA A 214 -6.06 -9.88 23.37
C ALA A 214 -6.82 -9.29 22.17
N ASP A 215 -6.15 -9.17 21.02
CA ASP A 215 -6.77 -8.63 19.80
C ASP A 215 -7.83 -9.56 19.22
N TRP A 216 -7.67 -10.88 19.33
CA TRP A 216 -8.68 -11.85 18.88
C TRP A 216 -9.97 -11.78 19.69
N PHE A 217 -9.87 -11.54 21.00
CA PHE A 217 -11.05 -11.29 21.82
C PHE A 217 -11.74 -9.99 21.41
N SER A 218 -10.98 -8.91 21.25
CA SER A 218 -11.50 -7.62 20.77
C SER A 218 -12.15 -7.74 19.39
N PHE A 219 -11.58 -8.59 18.52
CA PHE A 219 -12.13 -8.92 17.21
C PHE A 219 -13.52 -9.57 17.34
N GLY A 220 -13.68 -10.56 18.21
CA GLY A 220 -15.00 -11.14 18.50
C GLY A 220 -16.03 -10.12 18.99
N CYS A 221 -15.61 -9.21 19.89
CA CYS A 221 -16.45 -8.10 20.36
C CYS A 221 -16.86 -7.15 19.23
N MET A 222 -15.93 -6.86 18.32
CA MET A 222 -16.18 -6.01 17.16
C MET A 222 -17.16 -6.65 16.19
N LEU A 223 -17.00 -7.94 15.83
CA LEU A 223 -17.93 -8.66 14.96
C LEU A 223 -19.35 -8.66 15.54
N TYR A 224 -19.47 -8.97 16.84
CA TYR A 224 -20.76 -8.93 17.52
C TYR A 224 -21.39 -7.52 17.46
N LYS A 225 -20.58 -6.47 17.67
CA LYS A 225 -21.03 -5.07 17.59
C LYS A 225 -21.55 -4.71 16.20
N LEU A 226 -20.91 -5.15 15.13
CA LEU A 226 -21.36 -4.88 13.75
C LEU A 226 -22.72 -5.52 13.46
N LEU A 227 -22.98 -6.71 14.01
CA LEU A 227 -24.22 -7.48 13.81
C LEU A 227 -25.37 -7.09 14.73
N LYS A 228 -25.10 -6.55 15.92
CA LYS A 228 -26.11 -6.24 16.95
C LYS A 228 -26.24 -4.75 17.28
N GLY A 229 -25.33 -3.91 16.79
CA GLY A 229 -25.33 -2.49 17.10
C GLY A 229 -24.70 -2.12 18.46
N HIS A 230 -24.39 -3.09 19.31
CA HIS A 230 -23.77 -2.88 20.62
C HIS A 230 -22.72 -3.96 20.94
N SER A 231 -21.77 -3.63 21.83
CA SER A 231 -20.80 -4.61 22.34
C SER A 231 -21.49 -5.72 23.14
N PRO A 232 -20.98 -6.97 23.09
CA PRO A 232 -21.58 -8.09 23.84
C PRO A 232 -21.61 -7.86 25.36
N PHE A 233 -20.70 -7.06 25.89
CA PHE A 233 -20.56 -6.80 27.33
C PHE A 233 -21.08 -5.44 27.76
N ARG A 234 -21.74 -4.69 26.87
CA ARG A 234 -22.31 -3.38 27.18
C ARG A 234 -23.82 -3.41 26.94
N GLN A 235 -24.59 -3.59 28.01
CA GLN A 235 -26.04 -3.46 27.94
C GLN A 235 -26.45 -1.99 27.70
N HIS A 236 -27.59 -1.75 27.05
CA HIS A 236 -28.04 -0.47 26.48
C HIS A 236 -28.04 0.75 27.43
N LYS A 237 -27.90 0.58 28.72
CA LYS A 237 -28.01 1.68 29.72
C LYS A 237 -26.75 1.90 30.56
N THR A 238 -25.82 0.96 30.59
CA THR A 238 -24.66 1.04 31.47
C THR A 238 -23.57 1.93 30.86
N LYS A 239 -23.28 3.06 31.54
CA LYS A 239 -22.13 3.92 31.21
C LYS A 239 -20.95 3.68 32.18
N ASP A 240 -21.16 2.88 33.22
CA ASP A 240 -20.11 2.58 34.20
C ASP A 240 -19.10 1.60 33.64
N LYS A 241 -17.85 2.05 33.54
CA LYS A 241 -16.71 1.29 33.03
C LYS A 241 -16.43 0.05 33.88
N HIS A 242 -16.56 0.14 35.19
CA HIS A 242 -16.31 -0.98 36.11
C HIS A 242 -17.36 -2.08 35.95
N GLU A 243 -18.60 -1.71 35.71
CA GLU A 243 -19.66 -2.67 35.44
C GLU A 243 -19.44 -3.39 34.11
N ILE A 244 -19.06 -2.66 33.03
CA ILE A 244 -18.71 -3.24 31.74
C ILE A 244 -17.54 -4.23 31.89
N ASP A 245 -16.48 -3.85 32.60
CA ASP A 245 -15.33 -4.72 32.85
C ASP A 245 -15.73 -5.98 33.65
N LYS A 246 -16.58 -5.82 34.67
CA LYS A 246 -17.12 -6.96 35.40
C LYS A 246 -17.92 -7.90 34.50
N MET A 247 -18.77 -7.35 33.62
CA MET A 247 -19.51 -8.17 32.64
C MET A 247 -18.55 -8.92 31.72
N THR A 248 -17.49 -8.28 31.22
CA THR A 248 -16.48 -8.96 30.40
C THR A 248 -15.85 -10.14 31.12
N LEU A 249 -15.60 -10.00 32.43
CA LEU A 249 -14.98 -11.06 33.24
C LEU A 249 -15.95 -12.21 33.60
N THR A 250 -17.25 -11.95 33.73
CA THR A 250 -18.17 -12.90 34.37
C THR A 250 -19.41 -13.28 33.55
N MET A 251 -19.90 -12.41 32.65
CA MET A 251 -21.15 -12.62 31.93
C MET A 251 -20.96 -13.58 30.75
N ASN A 252 -21.85 -14.54 30.60
CA ASN A 252 -21.92 -15.34 29.37
C ASN A 252 -22.61 -14.52 28.27
N VAL A 253 -22.01 -14.52 27.09
CA VAL A 253 -22.57 -13.83 25.92
C VAL A 253 -23.69 -14.68 25.33
N GLU A 254 -24.86 -14.09 25.21
CA GLU A 254 -25.97 -14.71 24.50
C GLU A 254 -25.82 -14.48 23.00
N LEU A 255 -25.72 -15.57 22.23
CA LEU A 255 -25.64 -15.51 20.78
C LEU A 255 -27.04 -15.80 20.22
N PRO A 256 -27.61 -14.87 19.40
CA PRO A 256 -28.93 -15.04 18.84
C PRO A 256 -29.07 -16.31 17.99
N GLU A 257 -30.25 -16.93 18.04
CA GLU A 257 -30.57 -18.08 17.16
C GLU A 257 -30.63 -17.70 15.68
N SER A 258 -30.80 -16.41 15.37
CA SER A 258 -30.79 -15.87 14.01
C SER A 258 -29.39 -15.86 13.37
N PHE A 259 -28.32 -16.04 14.15
CA PHE A 259 -26.97 -16.18 13.61
C PHE A 259 -26.78 -17.58 13.03
N SER A 260 -26.03 -17.68 11.94
CA SER A 260 -25.65 -18.99 11.39
C SER A 260 -24.88 -19.82 12.42
N VAL A 261 -24.89 -21.12 12.25
CA VAL A 261 -24.19 -22.07 13.15
C VAL A 261 -22.69 -21.75 13.16
N GLU A 262 -22.14 -21.47 12.00
CA GLU A 262 -20.74 -21.15 11.80
C GLU A 262 -20.36 -19.83 12.49
N LEU A 263 -21.21 -18.81 12.41
CA LEU A 263 -20.99 -17.52 13.09
C LEU A 263 -21.05 -17.66 14.61
N ARG A 264 -22.04 -18.40 15.12
CA ARG A 264 -22.13 -18.66 16.57
C ARG A 264 -20.88 -19.36 17.07
N ASN A 265 -20.44 -20.38 16.38
CA ASN A 265 -19.21 -21.12 16.73
C ASN A 265 -17.96 -20.20 16.68
N LEU A 266 -17.84 -19.35 15.64
CA LEU A 266 -16.75 -18.38 15.54
C LEU A 266 -16.72 -17.44 16.75
N LEU A 267 -17.87 -16.85 17.11
CA LEU A 267 -17.96 -15.91 18.24
C LEU A 267 -17.72 -16.61 19.59
N GLU A 268 -18.24 -17.84 19.78
CA GLU A 268 -17.95 -18.64 20.98
C GLU A 268 -16.47 -18.88 21.16
N LEU A 269 -15.74 -19.21 20.10
CA LEU A 269 -14.30 -19.47 20.13
C LEU A 269 -13.47 -18.19 20.31
N LEU A 270 -13.84 -17.08 19.66
CA LEU A 270 -13.12 -15.79 19.81
C LEU A 270 -13.33 -15.18 21.21
N LEU A 271 -14.52 -15.32 21.78
CA LEU A 271 -14.87 -14.73 23.09
C LEU A 271 -14.52 -15.65 24.28
N GLN A 272 -13.73 -16.70 24.06
CA GLN A 272 -13.19 -17.53 25.14
C GLN A 272 -12.34 -16.70 26.09
N ARG A 273 -12.64 -16.82 27.41
CA ARG A 273 -11.84 -16.16 28.46
C ARG A 273 -10.53 -16.87 28.71
N ASP A 274 -10.53 -18.19 28.59
CA ASP A 274 -9.35 -19.03 28.69
C ASP A 274 -8.53 -18.90 27.38
N VAL A 275 -7.42 -18.17 27.45
CA VAL A 275 -6.57 -17.84 26.28
C VAL A 275 -6.17 -19.08 25.46
N PRO A 276 -5.69 -20.19 26.07
CA PRO A 276 -5.37 -21.42 25.32
C PRO A 276 -6.52 -22.02 24.51
N LYS A 277 -7.78 -21.70 24.84
CA LYS A 277 -8.97 -22.19 24.12
C LYS A 277 -9.51 -21.20 23.12
N ARG A 278 -8.97 -19.95 23.12
CA ARG A 278 -9.41 -18.90 22.22
C ARG A 278 -8.88 -19.14 20.81
N LEU A 279 -9.75 -18.98 19.82
CA LEU A 279 -9.36 -19.07 18.41
C LEU A 279 -8.31 -18.00 18.09
N GLY A 280 -7.28 -18.38 17.35
CA GLY A 280 -6.11 -17.56 17.08
C GLY A 280 -5.01 -17.61 18.16
N CYS A 281 -5.19 -18.44 19.21
CA CYS A 281 -4.26 -18.54 20.33
C CYS A 281 -3.74 -19.97 20.58
N MET A 282 -4.11 -20.94 19.72
CA MET A 282 -3.76 -22.36 19.89
C MET A 282 -2.41 -22.73 19.23
N GLY A 283 -1.68 -21.75 18.68
CA GLY A 283 -0.32 -21.93 18.15
C GLY A 283 -0.11 -21.43 16.72
N ASN A 284 -1.17 -21.37 15.89
CA ASN A 284 -1.07 -20.97 14.48
C ASN A 284 -1.59 -19.53 14.22
N GLY A 285 -2.00 -18.80 15.27
CA GLY A 285 -2.37 -17.39 15.17
C GLY A 285 -3.52 -17.14 14.16
N ALA A 286 -3.33 -16.17 13.27
CA ALA A 286 -4.33 -15.79 12.29
C ALA A 286 -4.77 -16.94 11.37
N ASP A 287 -3.92 -17.93 11.11
CA ASP A 287 -4.26 -19.06 10.25
C ASP A 287 -5.37 -19.93 10.84
N GLU A 288 -5.45 -20.04 12.17
CA GLU A 288 -6.58 -20.71 12.84
C GLU A 288 -7.90 -20.01 12.54
N VAL A 289 -7.88 -18.67 12.60
CA VAL A 289 -9.08 -17.85 12.33
C VAL A 289 -9.47 -17.95 10.86
N LYS A 290 -8.50 -17.88 9.94
CA LYS A 290 -8.73 -18.01 8.50
C LYS A 290 -9.31 -19.37 8.09
N MET A 291 -8.91 -20.44 8.78
CA MET A 291 -9.38 -21.81 8.50
C MET A 291 -10.74 -22.12 9.15
N HIS A 292 -11.29 -21.23 9.96
CA HIS A 292 -12.58 -21.45 10.57
C HIS A 292 -13.70 -21.54 9.52
N ASN A 293 -14.67 -22.46 9.69
CA ASN A 293 -15.73 -22.75 8.73
C ASN A 293 -16.53 -21.52 8.29
N PHE A 294 -16.66 -20.51 9.15
CA PHE A 294 -17.32 -19.25 8.80
C PHE A 294 -16.66 -18.56 7.61
N PHE A 295 -15.33 -18.68 7.45
CA PHE A 295 -14.56 -18.11 6.36
C PHE A 295 -14.34 -19.07 5.19
N CYS A 296 -15.04 -20.22 5.19
CA CYS A 296 -14.96 -21.16 4.07
C CYS A 296 -15.32 -20.47 2.75
N GLY A 297 -14.55 -20.76 1.69
CA GLY A 297 -14.73 -20.19 0.36
C GLY A 297 -14.07 -18.81 0.14
N ILE A 298 -13.44 -18.21 1.15
CA ILE A 298 -12.67 -16.99 0.96
C ILE A 298 -11.30 -17.32 0.35
N ASP A 299 -10.99 -16.69 -0.78
CA ASP A 299 -9.64 -16.63 -1.34
C ASP A 299 -8.86 -15.48 -0.68
N TRP A 300 -8.01 -15.80 0.29
CA TRP A 300 -7.24 -14.82 1.06
C TRP A 300 -6.28 -14.01 0.21
N HIS A 301 -5.82 -14.54 -0.92
CA HIS A 301 -5.01 -13.77 -1.86
C HIS A 301 -5.86 -12.70 -2.56
N GLN A 302 -7.08 -13.03 -2.98
CA GLN A 302 -8.00 -12.06 -3.56
C GLN A 302 -8.41 -10.97 -2.56
N VAL A 303 -8.55 -11.32 -1.26
CA VAL A 303 -8.74 -10.32 -0.20
C VAL A 303 -7.53 -9.40 -0.13
N TYR A 304 -6.31 -9.97 -0.04
CA TYR A 304 -5.08 -9.19 0.08
C TYR A 304 -4.88 -8.19 -1.06
N ILE A 305 -5.16 -8.58 -2.30
CA ILE A 305 -5.06 -7.71 -3.47
C ILE A 305 -6.34 -6.87 -3.73
N GLN A 306 -7.26 -6.85 -2.77
CA GLN A 306 -8.49 -6.03 -2.79
C GLN A 306 -9.36 -6.26 -4.04
N LYS A 307 -9.53 -7.51 -4.46
CA LYS A 307 -10.33 -7.87 -5.65
C LYS A 307 -11.80 -8.12 -5.37
N TYR A 308 -12.18 -8.36 -4.12
CA TYR A 308 -13.58 -8.43 -3.75
C TYR A 308 -14.21 -7.03 -3.76
N ILE A 309 -15.48 -6.99 -4.17
CA ILE A 309 -16.24 -5.73 -4.20
C ILE A 309 -16.70 -5.41 -2.78
N PRO A 310 -16.34 -4.26 -2.21
CA PRO A 310 -16.80 -3.84 -0.89
C PRO A 310 -18.32 -3.71 -0.84
N PRO A 311 -18.97 -4.15 0.25
CA PRO A 311 -20.42 -4.03 0.40
C PRO A 311 -20.89 -2.58 0.55
N LEU A 312 -20.00 -1.68 0.96
CA LEU A 312 -20.26 -0.29 1.20
C LEU A 312 -19.20 0.56 0.49
N VAL A 313 -19.64 1.41 -0.45
CA VAL A 313 -18.77 2.37 -1.12
C VAL A 313 -19.15 3.77 -0.64
N PRO A 314 -18.25 4.50 0.04
CA PRO A 314 -18.53 5.85 0.51
C PRO A 314 -18.83 6.81 -0.65
N PRO A 315 -19.73 7.80 -0.48
CA PRO A 315 -20.00 8.82 -1.49
C PRO A 315 -18.73 9.60 -1.84
N ARG A 316 -18.50 9.82 -3.12
CA ARG A 316 -17.33 10.59 -3.58
C ARG A 316 -17.44 12.06 -3.16
N GLY A 317 -16.37 12.59 -2.58
CA GLY A 317 -16.26 14.03 -2.23
C GLY A 317 -16.82 14.41 -0.87
N GLU A 318 -17.54 13.53 -0.20
CA GLU A 318 -17.93 13.71 1.19
C GLU A 318 -16.90 13.05 2.10
N VAL A 319 -16.39 13.84 3.06
CA VAL A 319 -15.67 13.25 4.18
C VAL A 319 -16.74 12.82 5.17
N ASN A 320 -16.99 11.52 5.22
CA ASN A 320 -17.85 10.90 6.23
C ASN A 320 -17.13 10.87 7.61
N ALA A 321 -16.50 11.98 7.99
CA ALA A 321 -16.18 12.23 9.36
C ALA A 321 -17.49 12.62 10.05
N ALA A 322 -17.85 11.98 11.14
CA ALA A 322 -18.84 12.52 12.07
C ALA A 322 -18.60 14.02 12.15
N ASP A 323 -19.65 14.79 11.95
CA ASP A 323 -19.60 16.23 11.68
C ASP A 323 -18.47 16.90 12.46
N ALA A 324 -17.61 17.66 11.76
CA ALA A 324 -16.53 18.39 12.41
C ALA A 324 -17.05 19.34 13.52
N PHE A 325 -18.36 19.52 13.60
CA PHE A 325 -19.08 20.24 14.64
C PHE A 325 -19.25 19.45 15.96
N ASP A 326 -19.30 18.13 15.93
CA ASP A 326 -19.36 17.29 17.15
C ASP A 326 -17.99 17.08 17.82
N ILE A 327 -16.92 17.49 17.14
CA ILE A 327 -15.57 17.42 17.64
C ILE A 327 -15.31 18.72 18.43
N GLY A 328 -15.57 18.71 19.72
CA GLY A 328 -15.37 19.85 20.62
C GLY A 328 -14.06 20.61 20.37
N SER A 329 -14.08 21.94 20.47
CA SER A 329 -12.87 22.76 20.31
C SER A 329 -11.84 22.40 21.39
N PHE A 330 -10.56 22.33 21.02
CA PHE A 330 -9.50 22.39 22.02
C PHE A 330 -9.50 23.81 22.60
N ASP A 331 -9.60 23.91 23.90
CA ASP A 331 -9.40 25.18 24.58
C ASP A 331 -7.89 25.45 24.66
N GLU A 332 -7.43 26.53 24.05
CA GLU A 332 -6.03 26.96 24.18
C GLU A 332 -5.68 27.35 25.62
N GLU A 333 -6.70 27.68 26.44
CA GLU A 333 -6.52 27.96 27.85
C GLU A 333 -6.01 26.76 28.63
N ASP A 334 -6.34 25.53 28.24
CA ASP A 334 -5.86 24.30 28.89
C ASP A 334 -4.32 24.20 28.95
N THR A 335 -3.61 24.78 27.97
CA THR A 335 -2.14 24.73 27.91
C THR A 335 -1.46 26.04 28.32
N LYS A 336 -2.24 27.02 28.81
CA LYS A 336 -1.75 28.32 29.23
C LYS A 336 -0.76 28.16 30.40
N GLY A 337 0.43 28.73 30.22
CA GLY A 337 1.50 28.67 31.25
C GLY A 337 2.45 27.48 31.12
N ILE A 338 2.17 26.50 30.27
CA ILE A 338 3.08 25.38 30.02
C ILE A 338 4.18 25.85 29.04
N LYS A 339 5.43 25.82 29.52
CA LYS A 339 6.61 26.14 28.74
C LYS A 339 7.33 24.86 28.32
N LEU A 340 7.75 24.80 27.06
CA LEU A 340 8.62 23.76 26.55
C LEU A 340 10.07 24.26 26.67
N ASN A 341 10.90 23.53 27.38
CA ASN A 341 12.34 23.83 27.51
C ASN A 341 13.18 23.00 26.54
N GLU A 342 14.49 23.18 26.52
CA GLU A 342 15.38 22.44 25.64
C GLU A 342 15.35 20.93 25.92
N THR A 343 15.24 20.51 27.18
CA THR A 343 15.17 19.08 27.53
C THR A 343 13.88 18.43 27.01
N ASP A 344 12.77 19.17 26.96
CA ASP A 344 11.52 18.69 26.34
C ASP A 344 11.71 18.50 24.81
N GLN A 345 12.47 19.40 24.15
CA GLN A 345 12.75 19.31 22.73
C GLN A 345 13.73 18.16 22.41
N ASP A 346 14.70 17.92 23.29
CA ASP A 346 15.69 16.86 23.15
C ASP A 346 15.06 15.47 23.07
N LEU A 347 13.93 15.25 23.73
CA LEU A 347 13.17 14.00 23.67
C LEU A 347 12.74 13.67 22.23
N TYR A 348 12.56 14.68 21.39
CA TYR A 348 12.02 14.52 20.03
C TYR A 348 13.08 14.66 18.93
N LYS A 349 14.37 14.79 19.25
CA LYS A 349 15.45 14.92 18.25
C LYS A 349 15.43 13.81 17.20
N MET A 350 15.11 12.58 17.62
CA MET A 350 15.05 11.40 16.74
C MET A 350 13.62 11.09 16.24
N PHE A 351 12.71 12.04 16.35
CA PHE A 351 11.32 11.81 15.95
C PHE A 351 11.16 11.80 14.44
N SER A 352 11.90 12.67 13.73
CA SER A 352 11.81 12.80 12.28
C SER A 352 12.23 11.50 11.58
N LEU A 353 11.45 11.09 10.59
CA LEU A 353 11.61 9.84 9.87
C LEU A 353 11.00 9.93 8.48
N THR A 354 11.64 9.27 7.51
CA THR A 354 11.06 8.95 6.20
C THR A 354 11.11 7.44 6.01
N ILE A 355 9.96 6.83 5.68
CA ILE A 355 9.89 5.41 5.33
C ILE A 355 10.30 5.28 3.87
N SER A 356 11.47 4.68 3.63
CA SER A 356 12.10 4.62 2.29
C SER A 356 11.21 3.99 1.24
N GLU A 357 10.60 2.85 1.54
CA GLU A 357 9.79 2.09 0.59
C GLU A 357 8.55 2.89 0.18
N ARG A 358 7.89 3.54 1.13
CA ARG A 358 6.70 4.34 0.89
C ARG A 358 7.01 5.64 0.14
N TRP A 359 8.13 6.26 0.46
CA TRP A 359 8.63 7.41 -0.30
C TRP A 359 8.96 7.01 -1.75
N GLN A 360 9.63 5.87 -1.95
CA GLN A 360 9.93 5.36 -3.29
C GLN A 360 8.66 5.10 -4.09
N GLN A 361 7.64 4.52 -3.45
CA GLN A 361 6.34 4.29 -4.06
C GLN A 361 5.68 5.62 -4.44
N GLU A 362 5.64 6.60 -3.55
CA GLU A 362 5.09 7.94 -3.83
C GLU A 362 5.75 8.59 -5.06
N VAL A 363 7.08 8.55 -5.11
CA VAL A 363 7.83 9.09 -6.26
C VAL A 363 7.46 8.35 -7.55
N SER A 364 7.44 7.03 -7.50
CA SER A 364 7.11 6.20 -8.67
C SER A 364 5.69 6.47 -9.18
N GLU A 365 4.71 6.58 -8.27
CA GLU A 365 3.32 6.92 -8.59
C GLU A 365 3.24 8.30 -9.24
N THR A 366 3.90 9.31 -8.65
CA THR A 366 3.90 10.68 -9.17
C THR A 366 4.53 10.77 -10.56
N VAL A 367 5.64 10.07 -10.79
CA VAL A 367 6.30 10.01 -12.09
C VAL A 367 5.40 9.30 -13.10
N PHE A 368 4.80 8.18 -12.71
CA PHE A 368 3.89 7.39 -13.54
C PHE A 368 2.67 8.22 -13.98
N GLU A 369 2.00 8.90 -13.06
CA GLU A 369 0.84 9.75 -13.34
C GLU A 369 1.23 10.91 -14.28
N THR A 370 2.36 11.56 -14.01
CA THR A 370 2.83 12.69 -14.82
C THR A 370 3.15 12.26 -16.25
N VAL A 371 3.82 11.11 -16.42
CA VAL A 371 4.18 10.58 -17.75
C VAL A 371 2.93 10.16 -18.52
N ASN A 372 2.02 9.43 -17.86
CA ASN A 372 0.79 8.97 -18.51
C ASN A 372 -0.16 10.11 -18.85
N SER A 373 -0.32 11.12 -17.99
CA SER A 373 -1.19 12.27 -18.28
C SER A 373 -0.74 13.06 -19.51
N GLU A 374 0.57 13.20 -19.74
CA GLU A 374 1.09 13.81 -20.96
C GLU A 374 0.84 12.95 -22.19
N THR A 375 1.04 11.65 -22.07
CA THR A 375 0.79 10.69 -23.16
C THR A 375 -0.70 10.67 -23.53
N ASP A 376 -1.58 10.57 -22.54
CA ASP A 376 -3.03 10.60 -22.73
C ASP A 376 -3.48 11.93 -23.38
N ARG A 377 -2.88 13.07 -22.99
CA ARG A 377 -3.16 14.39 -23.59
C ARG A 377 -2.71 14.46 -25.05
N ILE A 378 -1.56 13.89 -25.38
CA ILE A 378 -1.05 13.82 -26.76
C ILE A 378 -1.96 12.91 -27.60
N GLU A 379 -2.36 11.78 -27.06
CA GLU A 379 -3.23 10.81 -27.73
C GLU A 379 -4.66 11.35 -27.93
N GLN A 380 -5.21 12.04 -26.92
CA GLN A 380 -6.49 12.76 -27.07
C GLN A 380 -6.44 13.82 -28.18
N LYS A 381 -5.34 14.61 -28.24
CA LYS A 381 -5.14 15.58 -29.31
C LYS A 381 -5.02 14.91 -30.67
N ARG A 382 -4.36 13.74 -30.75
CA ARG A 382 -4.25 12.95 -31.97
C ARG A 382 -5.60 12.39 -32.39
N LYS A 383 -6.35 11.80 -31.46
CA LYS A 383 -7.71 11.28 -31.69
C LYS A 383 -8.70 12.39 -32.09
N ALA A 384 -8.59 13.57 -31.48
CA ALA A 384 -9.41 14.72 -31.85
C ALA A 384 -9.10 15.21 -33.30
N LYS A 385 -7.82 15.18 -33.73
CA LYS A 385 -7.44 15.49 -35.11
C LYS A 385 -7.84 14.38 -36.09
N GLN A 386 -7.87 13.13 -35.68
CA GLN A 386 -8.29 11.98 -36.51
C GLN A 386 -9.81 11.86 -36.63
N LYS A 387 -10.61 12.30 -35.65
CA LYS A 387 -12.08 12.34 -35.73
C LYS A 387 -12.62 13.28 -36.81
N GLN A 388 -11.78 14.12 -37.42
CA GLN A 388 -12.14 14.89 -38.62
C GLN A 388 -11.99 14.10 -39.93
N HIS A 389 -11.44 12.88 -39.88
CA HIS A 389 -11.35 11.99 -41.03
C HIS A 389 -11.58 10.54 -40.60
N PHE A 390 -12.72 9.98 -41.03
CA PHE A 390 -13.12 8.56 -40.94
C PHE A 390 -13.78 8.03 -39.67
N ASP A 391 -15.08 7.84 -39.79
CA ASP A 391 -15.84 6.74 -39.20
C ASP A 391 -15.38 5.43 -39.84
N THR A 392 -14.83 4.52 -39.06
CA THR A 392 -15.07 3.06 -39.09
C THR A 392 -14.19 2.35 -38.07
N ASP A 393 -14.86 1.51 -37.31
CA ASP A 393 -14.49 0.33 -36.52
C ASP A 393 -13.01 -0.10 -36.38
N GLU A 394 -12.74 -0.32 -35.21
CA GLU A 394 -12.05 -1.33 -34.41
C GLU A 394 -11.12 -0.75 -33.37
N LYS A 395 -11.60 -0.86 -32.16
CA LYS A 395 -10.79 -0.80 -30.96
C LYS A 395 -9.80 -1.94 -30.98
N GLU A 396 -8.55 -1.66 -31.08
CA GLU A 396 -7.59 -2.40 -30.30
C GLU A 396 -6.29 -1.64 -30.19
N SER A 397 -5.99 -1.40 -28.94
CA SER A 397 -4.73 -1.59 -28.25
C SER A 397 -3.51 -0.91 -28.89
N ASP A 398 -2.63 -0.46 -27.99
CA ASP A 398 -1.28 0.07 -28.27
C ASP A 398 -0.35 -0.92 -29.02
N CYS A 399 -0.89 -1.95 -29.67
CA CYS A 399 -0.14 -2.89 -30.47
C CYS A 399 0.36 -2.21 -31.75
N ILE A 400 1.69 -2.16 -31.91
CA ILE A 400 2.35 -1.53 -33.06
C ILE A 400 2.30 -2.45 -34.27
N LEU A 401 2.59 -3.74 -34.04
CA LEU A 401 2.66 -4.77 -35.07
C LEU A 401 2.32 -6.13 -34.45
N HIS A 402 1.60 -6.96 -35.19
CA HIS A 402 1.35 -8.34 -34.78
C HIS A 402 1.41 -9.27 -35.98
N GLY A 403 1.78 -10.52 -35.75
CA GLY A 403 1.90 -11.52 -36.81
C GLY A 403 2.79 -12.68 -36.43
N TYR A 404 2.94 -13.62 -37.36
CA TYR A 404 3.84 -14.76 -37.15
C TYR A 404 5.29 -14.38 -37.40
N ILE A 405 6.17 -14.82 -36.50
CA ILE A 405 7.62 -14.67 -36.59
C ILE A 405 8.28 -15.96 -36.11
N LYS A 406 9.44 -16.29 -36.67
CA LYS A 406 10.23 -17.44 -36.22
C LYS A 406 11.29 -16.97 -35.23
N LYS A 407 11.37 -17.62 -34.07
CA LYS A 407 12.41 -17.43 -33.05
C LYS A 407 13.34 -18.64 -33.05
N LEU A 408 14.64 -18.39 -32.97
CA LEU A 408 15.62 -19.44 -32.73
C LEU A 408 15.56 -19.88 -31.27
N GLY A 409 15.29 -21.16 -30.99
CA GLY A 409 15.16 -21.69 -29.63
C GLY A 409 15.70 -23.10 -29.49
N GLY A 410 15.92 -23.53 -28.22
CA GLY A 410 16.29 -24.89 -27.84
C GLY A 410 17.67 -25.01 -27.18
N SER A 411 17.71 -25.67 -26.00
CA SER A 411 18.93 -25.88 -25.17
C SER A 411 19.93 -26.88 -25.76
N PHE A 412 19.52 -27.71 -26.74
CA PHE A 412 20.36 -28.77 -27.34
C PHE A 412 20.36 -28.77 -28.88
N ALA A 413 19.45 -28.09 -29.55
CA ALA A 413 19.44 -27.92 -30.99
C ALA A 413 18.80 -26.58 -31.34
N SER A 414 19.54 -25.70 -32.02
CA SER A 414 19.00 -24.41 -32.53
C SER A 414 17.95 -24.69 -33.60
N VAL A 415 16.67 -24.75 -33.21
CA VAL A 415 15.55 -25.00 -34.14
C VAL A 415 14.67 -23.74 -34.21
N TRP A 416 14.21 -23.42 -35.43
CA TRP A 416 13.25 -22.35 -35.63
C TRP A 416 11.87 -22.72 -35.03
N GLN A 417 11.36 -21.89 -34.19
CA GLN A 417 10.02 -22.01 -33.57
C GLN A 417 9.15 -20.89 -34.10
N THR A 418 8.04 -21.23 -34.72
CA THR A 418 7.03 -20.24 -35.13
C THR A 418 6.29 -19.76 -33.89
N LYS A 419 6.18 -18.45 -33.71
CA LYS A 419 5.50 -17.78 -32.64
C LYS A 419 4.54 -16.75 -33.21
N TYR A 420 3.39 -16.56 -32.58
CA TYR A 420 2.56 -15.39 -32.84
C TYR A 420 3.04 -14.25 -31.99
N ALA A 421 3.57 -13.22 -32.62
CA ALA A 421 4.18 -12.07 -31.93
C ALA A 421 3.24 -10.88 -31.90
N LYS A 422 3.23 -10.17 -30.78
CA LYS A 422 2.57 -8.87 -30.63
C LYS A 422 3.61 -7.87 -30.12
N LEU A 423 3.86 -6.83 -30.89
CA LEU A 423 4.79 -5.77 -30.53
C LEU A 423 4.05 -4.59 -29.94
N TYR A 424 4.42 -4.23 -28.74
CA TYR A 424 3.99 -3.03 -28.06
C TYR A 424 5.19 -2.08 -27.89
N PRO A 425 4.97 -0.81 -27.67
CA PRO A 425 6.07 0.13 -27.47
C PRO A 425 7.01 -0.18 -26.30
N ASN A 426 6.55 -0.95 -25.32
CA ASN A 426 7.33 -1.33 -24.15
C ASN A 426 7.76 -2.80 -24.11
N ARG A 427 7.19 -3.66 -24.96
CA ARG A 427 7.49 -5.10 -24.96
C ARG A 427 7.14 -5.78 -26.27
N LEU A 428 7.80 -6.90 -26.50
CA LEU A 428 7.42 -7.90 -27.50
C LEU A 428 6.88 -9.13 -26.77
N GLU A 429 5.69 -9.58 -27.13
CA GLU A 429 5.07 -10.81 -26.63
C GLU A 429 5.18 -11.89 -27.68
N LEU A 430 5.69 -13.07 -27.31
CA LEU A 430 5.80 -14.24 -28.17
C LEU A 430 4.89 -15.36 -27.66
N HIS A 431 3.78 -15.58 -28.32
CA HIS A 431 2.79 -16.59 -27.98
C HIS A 431 3.09 -17.93 -28.68
N SER A 432 2.93 -19.04 -27.94
CA SER A 432 3.07 -20.37 -28.54
C SER A 432 1.80 -20.75 -29.32
N GLU A 433 1.93 -21.51 -30.40
CA GLU A 433 0.78 -21.99 -31.21
C GLU A 433 -0.20 -22.87 -30.40
N SER A 434 0.26 -23.52 -29.34
CA SER A 434 -0.56 -24.40 -28.48
C SER A 434 -1.51 -23.70 -27.52
N GLY A 435 -1.50 -22.36 -27.46
CA GLY A 435 -2.51 -21.55 -26.74
C GLY A 435 -2.54 -21.63 -25.21
N ASN A 436 -1.87 -22.60 -24.59
CA ASN A 436 -2.00 -22.90 -23.15
C ASN A 436 -0.87 -22.37 -22.26
N ASN A 437 0.15 -21.74 -22.82
CA ASN A 437 1.29 -21.21 -22.06
C ASN A 437 1.27 -19.68 -22.03
N LYS A 438 1.71 -19.11 -20.90
CA LYS A 438 1.97 -17.67 -20.82
C LYS A 438 2.91 -17.22 -21.94
N PRO A 439 2.67 -16.05 -22.57
CA PRO A 439 3.57 -15.54 -23.59
C PRO A 439 4.95 -15.27 -23.00
N GLU A 440 5.98 -15.49 -23.78
CA GLU A 440 7.33 -15.02 -23.48
C GLU A 440 7.38 -13.52 -23.69
N LEU A 441 7.85 -12.78 -22.68
CA LEU A 441 7.90 -11.31 -22.68
C LEU A 441 9.34 -10.84 -22.85
N ILE A 442 9.57 -9.96 -23.81
CA ILE A 442 10.84 -9.27 -24.03
C ILE A 442 10.56 -7.78 -23.86
N PHE A 443 11.06 -7.20 -22.79
CA PHE A 443 10.85 -5.78 -22.50
C PHE A 443 11.86 -4.93 -23.30
N MET A 444 11.37 -3.84 -23.92
CA MET A 444 12.17 -2.97 -24.77
C MET A 444 13.25 -2.19 -24.01
N ASP A 445 13.10 -2.02 -22.71
CA ASP A 445 14.11 -1.41 -21.84
C ASP A 445 15.26 -2.35 -21.46
N GLN A 446 15.04 -3.67 -21.58
CA GLN A 446 16.08 -4.68 -21.39
C GLN A 446 16.91 -4.89 -22.65
N VAL A 447 16.47 -4.34 -23.79
CA VAL A 447 17.22 -4.41 -25.02
C VAL A 447 18.41 -3.46 -24.95
N GLU A 448 19.62 -4.03 -25.02
CA GLU A 448 20.87 -3.27 -25.05
C GLU A 448 21.20 -2.79 -26.46
N ASP A 449 21.00 -3.68 -27.44
CA ASP A 449 21.35 -3.41 -28.84
C ASP A 449 20.50 -4.27 -29.76
N MET A 450 20.24 -3.74 -30.98
CA MET A 450 19.63 -4.46 -32.08
C MET A 450 20.51 -4.31 -33.34
N SER A 451 20.72 -5.41 -34.04
CA SER A 451 21.53 -5.38 -35.28
C SER A 451 21.04 -4.31 -36.25
N SER A 452 21.96 -3.46 -36.74
CA SER A 452 21.65 -2.43 -37.76
C SER A 452 21.27 -3.05 -39.08
N ASP A 453 21.92 -4.14 -39.43
CA ASP A 453 21.71 -4.89 -40.63
C ASP A 453 21.26 -6.31 -40.27
N PHE A 454 20.67 -7.00 -41.28
CA PHE A 454 20.31 -8.38 -41.10
C PHE A 454 21.58 -9.25 -40.99
N ILE A 455 21.60 -10.09 -39.97
CA ILE A 455 22.65 -11.11 -39.85
C ILE A 455 22.22 -12.39 -40.55
N LEU A 456 23.16 -13.05 -41.22
CA LEU A 456 22.90 -14.34 -41.85
C LEU A 456 23.06 -15.46 -40.79
N HIS A 457 21.98 -16.19 -40.51
CA HIS A 457 22.00 -17.36 -39.64
C HIS A 457 21.28 -18.53 -40.33
N LYS A 458 21.98 -19.66 -40.55
CA LYS A 458 21.45 -20.85 -41.27
C LYS A 458 20.82 -20.51 -42.61
N ASN A 459 21.46 -19.64 -43.38
CA ASN A 459 21.02 -19.15 -44.70
C ASN A 459 19.72 -18.32 -44.67
N GLU A 460 19.26 -17.87 -43.51
CA GLU A 460 18.14 -16.94 -43.40
C GLU A 460 18.62 -15.57 -42.87
N ASN A 461 18.05 -14.49 -43.40
CA ASN A 461 18.25 -13.15 -42.87
C ASN A 461 17.53 -13.02 -41.54
N CYS A 462 18.21 -12.50 -40.51
CA CYS A 462 17.71 -12.47 -39.12
C CYS A 462 17.92 -11.11 -38.50
N ILE A 463 17.03 -10.78 -37.57
CA ILE A 463 17.18 -9.67 -36.59
C ILE A 463 17.79 -10.26 -35.34
N GLN A 464 18.91 -9.72 -34.88
CA GLN A 464 19.49 -10.06 -33.60
C GLN A 464 19.17 -8.97 -32.59
N ILE A 465 18.60 -9.37 -31.44
CA ILE A 465 18.32 -8.52 -30.30
C ILE A 465 19.20 -9.00 -29.16
N ARG A 466 19.96 -8.10 -28.54
CA ARG A 466 20.72 -8.37 -27.34
C ARG A 466 19.95 -7.82 -26.14
N ILE A 467 19.73 -8.66 -25.14
CA ILE A 467 19.01 -8.30 -23.91
C ILE A 467 19.90 -8.46 -22.70
N ASN A 468 19.69 -7.62 -21.69
CA ASN A 468 20.32 -7.70 -20.39
C ASN A 468 19.32 -8.37 -19.41
N ASP A 469 19.29 -9.68 -19.40
CA ASP A 469 18.45 -10.49 -18.51
C ASP A 469 19.24 -11.12 -17.35
N GLY A 470 20.53 -10.74 -17.23
CA GLY A 470 21.45 -11.33 -16.23
C GLY A 470 22.04 -12.68 -16.66
N SER A 471 21.67 -13.21 -17.84
CA SER A 471 22.27 -14.42 -18.40
C SER A 471 23.56 -14.11 -19.20
N ARG A 472 24.48 -15.10 -19.31
CA ARG A 472 25.75 -14.90 -20.04
C ARG A 472 25.59 -14.73 -21.55
N ASP A 473 24.43 -15.01 -22.14
CA ASP A 473 24.19 -14.99 -23.59
C ASP A 473 22.75 -14.56 -23.91
N GLY A 474 22.37 -13.36 -23.45
CA GLY A 474 21.06 -12.75 -23.68
C GLY A 474 20.82 -12.36 -25.15
N ARG A 475 20.93 -13.33 -26.12
CA ARG A 475 20.68 -13.09 -27.51
C ARG A 475 19.39 -13.73 -27.99
N ILE A 476 18.57 -12.92 -28.66
CA ILE A 476 17.35 -13.37 -29.31
C ILE A 476 17.53 -13.18 -30.80
N ILE A 477 17.29 -14.24 -31.58
CA ILE A 477 17.38 -14.22 -33.02
C ILE A 477 15.98 -14.49 -33.59
N LEU A 478 15.53 -13.55 -34.43
CA LEU A 478 14.20 -13.58 -35.04
C LEU A 478 14.35 -13.56 -36.57
N THR A 479 13.50 -14.30 -37.26
CA THR A 479 13.40 -14.25 -38.75
C THR A 479 11.94 -14.31 -39.18
N ASN A 480 11.69 -13.91 -40.43
CA ASN A 480 10.38 -14.06 -41.06
C ASN A 480 10.58 -14.76 -42.40
N SER A 481 9.60 -15.53 -42.82
CA SER A 481 9.63 -16.24 -44.12
C SER A 481 9.55 -15.29 -45.31
N ASP A 482 9.06 -14.06 -45.08
CA ASP A 482 8.93 -12.99 -46.06
C ASP A 482 9.93 -11.86 -45.75
N GLU A 483 10.70 -11.45 -46.74
CA GLU A 483 11.71 -10.40 -46.61
C GLU A 483 11.07 -9.02 -46.29
N ILE A 484 9.90 -8.75 -46.87
CA ILE A 484 9.17 -7.50 -46.62
C ILE A 484 8.71 -7.47 -45.15
N GLY A 485 8.11 -8.57 -44.69
CA GLY A 485 7.69 -8.70 -43.27
C GLY A 485 8.88 -8.62 -42.32
N LEU A 486 10.05 -9.17 -42.68
CA LEU A 486 11.24 -9.05 -41.83
C LEU A 486 11.73 -7.60 -41.72
N LYS A 487 11.68 -6.82 -42.80
CA LYS A 487 12.00 -5.38 -42.77
C LYS A 487 11.01 -4.58 -41.91
N GLU A 488 9.71 -4.90 -42.00
CA GLU A 488 8.67 -4.30 -41.21
C GLU A 488 8.86 -4.58 -39.71
N TRP A 489 9.13 -5.84 -39.36
CA TRP A 489 9.46 -6.21 -37.97
C TRP A 489 10.72 -5.50 -37.49
N SER A 490 11.79 -5.43 -38.27
CA SER A 490 13.02 -4.74 -37.88
C SER A 490 12.79 -3.24 -37.62
N SER A 491 12.07 -2.55 -38.50
CA SER A 491 11.77 -1.12 -38.34
C SER A 491 10.86 -0.85 -37.16
N SER A 492 9.84 -1.69 -36.94
CA SER A 492 8.90 -1.56 -35.85
C SER A 492 9.53 -1.84 -34.49
N LEU A 493 10.40 -2.86 -34.40
CA LEU A 493 11.15 -3.17 -33.16
C LEU A 493 12.10 -2.02 -32.77
N ARG A 494 12.82 -1.43 -33.75
CA ARG A 494 13.67 -0.26 -33.46
C ARG A 494 12.87 0.96 -33.07
N SER A 495 11.71 1.19 -33.68
CA SER A 495 10.80 2.26 -33.31
C SER A 495 10.29 2.07 -31.87
N ALA A 496 9.87 0.85 -31.53
CA ALA A 496 9.43 0.53 -30.17
C ALA A 496 10.54 0.73 -29.13
N HIS A 497 11.75 0.25 -29.43
CA HIS A 497 12.91 0.44 -28.54
C HIS A 497 13.22 1.93 -28.36
N LYS A 498 13.25 2.72 -29.43
CA LYS A 498 13.47 4.17 -29.34
C LYS A 498 12.39 4.87 -28.51
N ILE A 499 11.12 4.54 -28.73
CA ILE A 499 10.01 5.08 -27.94
C ILE A 499 10.20 4.75 -26.44
N SER A 500 10.60 3.52 -26.14
CA SER A 500 10.87 3.07 -24.76
C SER A 500 12.02 3.88 -24.14
N GLN A 501 13.13 4.08 -24.86
CA GLN A 501 14.29 4.85 -24.39
C GLN A 501 13.94 6.34 -24.16
N ASP A 502 13.23 6.96 -25.11
CA ASP A 502 12.82 8.36 -25.01
C ASP A 502 11.90 8.58 -23.79
N LEU A 503 11.01 7.61 -23.52
CA LEU A 503 10.10 7.66 -22.39
C LEU A 503 10.85 7.50 -21.06
N LEU A 504 11.77 6.53 -20.98
CA LEU A 504 12.64 6.35 -19.80
C LEU A 504 13.50 7.59 -19.53
N GLY A 505 14.05 8.21 -20.60
CA GLY A 505 14.79 9.47 -20.48
C GLY A 505 13.92 10.63 -19.94
N SER A 506 12.67 10.71 -20.39
CA SER A 506 11.72 11.71 -19.89
C SER A 506 11.37 11.49 -18.42
N MET A 507 11.18 10.22 -18.02
CA MET A 507 10.93 9.83 -16.62
C MET A 507 12.12 10.21 -15.72
N ALA A 508 13.36 9.87 -16.16
CA ALA A 508 14.57 10.19 -15.42
C ALA A 508 14.75 11.71 -15.22
N LYS A 509 14.50 12.49 -16.26
CA LYS A 509 14.54 13.97 -16.19
C LYS A 509 13.51 14.53 -15.21
N LYS A 510 12.28 13.99 -15.21
CA LYS A 510 11.22 14.43 -14.28
C LYS A 510 11.52 14.03 -12.85
N ALA A 511 11.98 12.80 -12.62
CA ALA A 511 12.44 12.36 -11.31
C ALA A 511 13.59 13.24 -10.78
N GLY A 512 14.56 13.59 -11.65
CA GLY A 512 15.64 14.48 -11.31
C GLY A 512 15.20 15.90 -10.95
N LYS A 513 14.16 16.43 -11.60
CA LYS A 513 13.59 17.75 -11.26
C LYS A 513 12.84 17.76 -9.93
N ILE A 514 12.17 16.66 -9.59
CA ILE A 514 11.39 16.55 -8.35
C ILE A 514 12.32 16.29 -7.15
N TYR A 515 13.36 15.48 -7.32
CA TYR A 515 14.14 14.91 -6.21
C TYR A 515 15.66 15.09 -6.28
N GLY A 516 16.21 15.77 -7.27
CA GLY A 516 17.65 15.88 -7.43
C GLY A 516 18.13 17.17 -8.08
N SER A 517 19.42 17.48 -7.90
CA SER A 517 20.08 18.51 -8.70
C SER A 517 20.20 18.04 -10.16
N GLU A 518 20.28 18.97 -11.12
CA GLU A 518 20.45 18.66 -12.55
C GLU A 518 21.62 17.70 -12.85
N ARG A 519 22.66 17.65 -12.00
CA ARG A 519 23.77 16.70 -12.11
C ARG A 519 23.35 15.25 -11.84
N ASP A 520 22.35 15.03 -11.01
CA ASP A 520 21.85 13.69 -10.67
C ASP A 520 20.82 13.17 -11.68
N GLY A 521 20.11 14.05 -12.40
CA GLY A 521 19.19 13.67 -13.47
C GLY A 521 19.85 12.92 -14.62
N ASN A 522 21.08 13.31 -15.00
CA ASN A 522 21.84 12.62 -16.03
C ASN A 522 22.34 11.24 -15.57
N LYS A 523 22.71 11.07 -14.29
CA LYS A 523 23.07 9.75 -13.74
C LYS A 523 21.85 8.83 -13.58
N ALA A 524 20.69 9.39 -13.23
CA ALA A 524 19.43 8.63 -13.17
C ALA A 524 19.06 8.02 -14.52
N MET A 525 19.39 8.71 -15.63
CA MET A 525 19.16 8.22 -16.99
C MET A 525 19.92 6.92 -17.28
N TYR A 526 21.16 6.78 -16.79
CA TYR A 526 21.97 5.56 -16.97
C TYR A 526 21.45 4.36 -16.17
N ILE A 527 20.78 4.60 -15.07
CA ILE A 527 20.30 3.55 -14.15
C ILE A 527 18.92 3.03 -14.58
N ILE A 528 18.07 3.94 -15.05
CA ILE A 528 16.74 3.60 -15.56
C ILE A 528 16.84 2.98 -16.96
N GLY A 529 17.87 3.36 -17.76
CA GLY A 529 18.07 2.96 -19.15
C GLY A 529 19.03 1.80 -19.42
N GLY A 530 19.62 1.13 -18.41
CA GLY A 530 20.65 0.09 -18.65
C GLY A 530 21.98 0.68 -19.19
N ASN A 531 23.12 0.18 -18.74
CA ASN A 531 24.46 0.65 -19.08
C ASN A 531 24.70 0.83 -20.59
N SER A 532 24.66 2.04 -21.11
CA SER A 532 25.38 2.36 -22.35
C SER A 532 26.82 2.73 -21.99
N SER A 533 27.73 1.79 -22.17
CA SER A 533 29.17 2.00 -21.99
C SER A 533 29.69 2.97 -23.04
N THR A 534 29.79 4.25 -22.71
CA THR A 534 30.73 5.12 -23.41
C THR A 534 32.10 4.97 -22.74
N LYS A 535 32.97 4.17 -23.33
CA LYS A 535 34.41 4.25 -23.11
C LYS A 535 34.87 5.63 -23.55
N THR A 536 35.09 6.54 -22.62
CA THR A 536 35.94 7.69 -22.85
C THR A 536 37.39 7.21 -22.85
N SER A 537 37.98 7.14 -24.05
CA SER A 537 39.41 7.03 -24.22
C SER A 537 40.09 8.28 -23.62
N ASN A 538 40.70 8.15 -22.46
CA ASN A 538 41.66 9.09 -22.00
C ASN A 538 42.96 8.91 -22.80
N GLY A 539 43.18 9.79 -23.76
CA GLY A 539 44.48 10.00 -24.34
C GLY A 539 45.40 10.71 -23.32
N SER A 540 46.50 10.06 -23.05
CA SER A 540 47.64 10.60 -22.33
C SER A 540 48.18 11.88 -22.98
N ASN A 541 48.38 12.89 -22.21
CA ASN A 541 49.65 13.64 -22.12
C ASN A 541 49.72 14.29 -20.75
#